data_ef8508da4233fb6e413a9aedf8192d74
#
_entry.id   ef8508da4233fb6e413a9aedf8192d74
#
_cell.length_a   1.000
_cell.length_b   1.000
_cell.length_c   1.000
_cell.angle_alpha   90.00
_cell.angle_beta   90.00
_cell.angle_gamma   90.00
#
_symmetry.space_group_name_H-M   'P 1'
#
loop_
_entity.id
_entity.type
_entity.pdbx_description
1 polymer ?
#
loop_
_entity_poly.entity_id
_entity_poly.type
_entity_poly.pdbx_seq_one_letter_code
_entity_poly.pdbx_strand_id
1 'polypeptide(L)'
;MGRFKDLTGQKFGRLTVIKRAGASKSGKVLWLCECSCKEHNQITTTTSNLITGNTKSCGCLAKESASRTGKANTIHGDTDTRLYRIFRGMKDRCYNPKNKDYARYGGRGIAVCEEWKNDYSSFKNWALSNGYKDTLTIERKNYNKNYCPENCEWITMEQQQRNKSSNRTITYNGETMILVEWAEKLGIPYKVLCARINDKGYTFEEAINMPYKRRS
;
A
#
# COMPACT_ATOMS: atom_id res chain seq x y z
N MET A 1 -41.39 -45.29 -6.91
CA MET A 1 -41.10 -44.51 -5.71
C MET A 1 -39.76 -44.96 -5.14
N GLY A 2 -38.76 -44.09 -5.07
CA GLY A 2 -37.47 -44.40 -4.49
C GLY A 2 -37.58 -44.68 -2.99
N ARG A 3 -37.03 -45.78 -2.51
CA ARG A 3 -37.08 -46.21 -1.12
C ARG A 3 -36.40 -45.17 -0.22
N PHE A 4 -37.08 -44.61 0.80
CA PHE A 4 -36.51 -43.72 1.78
C PHE A 4 -35.31 -44.40 2.47
N LYS A 5 -34.14 -43.78 2.43
CA LYS A 5 -32.92 -44.25 3.10
C LYS A 5 -32.65 -43.37 4.30
N ASP A 6 -32.68 -43.96 5.49
CA ASP A 6 -32.28 -43.26 6.70
C ASP A 6 -30.77 -43.09 6.72
N LEU A 7 -30.30 -41.86 6.94
CA LEU A 7 -28.88 -41.50 7.04
C LEU A 7 -28.44 -41.20 8.47
N THR A 8 -29.31 -41.33 9.47
CA THR A 8 -28.99 -41.04 10.88
C THR A 8 -27.75 -41.81 11.33
N GLY A 9 -26.82 -41.15 11.98
CA GLY A 9 -25.54 -41.67 12.46
C GLY A 9 -24.46 -41.85 11.39
N GLN A 10 -24.78 -41.69 10.10
CA GLN A 10 -23.79 -41.83 9.03
C GLN A 10 -22.89 -40.57 8.94
N LYS A 11 -21.62 -40.81 8.57
CA LYS A 11 -20.63 -39.72 8.41
C LYS A 11 -20.39 -39.41 6.93
N PHE A 12 -20.34 -38.10 6.62
CA PHE A 12 -20.05 -37.56 5.29
C PHE A 12 -18.98 -36.46 5.42
N GLY A 13 -17.73 -36.82 5.20
CA GLY A 13 -16.61 -35.92 5.49
C GLY A 13 -16.50 -35.61 6.99
N ARG A 14 -16.63 -34.36 7.37
CA ARG A 14 -16.66 -33.92 8.78
C ARG A 14 -18.09 -33.86 9.38
N LEU A 15 -19.10 -34.21 8.62
CA LEU A 15 -20.48 -34.16 9.06
C LEU A 15 -20.96 -35.52 9.55
N THR A 16 -21.58 -35.57 10.72
CA THR A 16 -22.34 -36.73 11.23
C THR A 16 -23.81 -36.35 11.21
N VAL A 17 -24.64 -37.18 10.58
CA VAL A 17 -26.09 -36.94 10.54
C VAL A 17 -26.70 -37.23 11.88
N ILE A 18 -27.37 -36.22 12.48
CA ILE A 18 -28.04 -36.34 13.77
C ILE A 18 -29.45 -36.87 13.59
N LYS A 19 -30.27 -36.21 12.73
CA LYS A 19 -31.67 -36.53 12.52
C LYS A 19 -32.19 -35.92 11.22
N ARG A 20 -33.34 -36.39 10.77
CA ARG A 20 -34.11 -35.74 9.70
C ARG A 20 -34.67 -34.38 10.18
N ALA A 21 -34.45 -33.33 9.33
CA ALA A 21 -34.84 -31.94 9.63
C ALA A 21 -36.01 -31.46 8.77
N GLY A 22 -36.77 -32.37 8.16
CA GLY A 22 -37.94 -32.02 7.32
C GLY A 22 -37.66 -32.17 5.83
N ALA A 23 -38.28 -31.31 5.03
CA ALA A 23 -38.10 -31.26 3.58
C ALA A 23 -37.89 -29.82 3.12
N SER A 24 -37.11 -29.65 2.05
CA SER A 24 -36.93 -28.35 1.38
C SER A 24 -38.20 -27.93 0.62
N LYS A 25 -38.27 -26.67 0.22
CA LYS A 25 -39.36 -26.18 -0.67
C LYS A 25 -39.54 -26.99 -1.95
N SER A 26 -38.50 -27.67 -2.41
CA SER A 26 -38.51 -28.55 -3.58
C SER A 26 -38.78 -30.02 -3.24
N GLY A 27 -39.26 -30.36 -2.02
CA GLY A 27 -39.58 -31.71 -1.56
C GLY A 27 -38.35 -32.60 -1.23
N LYS A 28 -37.12 -32.10 -1.26
CA LYS A 28 -35.92 -32.90 -0.94
C LYS A 28 -35.77 -33.06 0.57
N VAL A 29 -35.46 -34.29 1.03
CA VAL A 29 -35.22 -34.57 2.46
C VAL A 29 -34.05 -33.78 2.95
N LEU A 30 -34.25 -33.09 4.11
CA LEU A 30 -33.23 -32.32 4.82
C LEU A 30 -32.77 -33.11 6.05
N TRP A 31 -31.48 -33.04 6.31
CA TRP A 31 -30.79 -33.67 7.43
C TRP A 31 -30.07 -32.64 8.27
N LEU A 32 -30.29 -32.68 9.59
CA LEU A 32 -29.46 -31.93 10.53
C LEU A 32 -28.18 -32.72 10.77
N CYS A 33 -27.05 -32.08 10.55
CA CYS A 33 -25.73 -32.67 10.70
C CYS A 33 -24.87 -31.84 11.64
N GLU A 34 -24.05 -32.51 12.45
CA GLU A 34 -23.03 -31.89 13.29
C GLU A 34 -21.65 -32.05 12.64
N CYS A 35 -20.85 -30.99 12.66
CA CYS A 35 -19.50 -30.99 12.12
C CYS A 35 -18.47 -31.33 13.20
N SER A 36 -17.52 -32.22 12.92
CA SER A 36 -16.44 -32.58 13.85
C SER A 36 -15.30 -31.56 13.92
N CYS A 37 -15.54 -30.29 13.49
CA CYS A 37 -14.58 -29.20 13.69
C CYS A 37 -14.60 -28.72 15.16
N LYS A 38 -13.61 -27.89 15.54
CA LYS A 38 -13.51 -27.35 16.91
C LYS A 38 -14.77 -26.65 17.43
N GLU A 39 -15.53 -26.03 16.51
CA GLU A 39 -16.73 -25.26 16.85
C GLU A 39 -18.00 -26.12 16.92
N HIS A 40 -17.94 -27.40 16.53
CA HIS A 40 -19.07 -28.35 16.50
C HIS A 40 -20.35 -27.78 15.86
N ASN A 41 -20.21 -26.93 14.83
CA ASN A 41 -21.35 -26.27 14.19
C ASN A 41 -22.32 -27.26 13.57
N GLN A 42 -23.61 -27.03 13.80
CA GLN A 42 -24.70 -27.77 13.15
C GLN A 42 -25.13 -27.09 11.87
N ILE A 43 -25.37 -27.90 10.84
CA ILE A 43 -25.92 -27.42 9.56
C ILE A 43 -27.02 -28.34 9.06
N THR A 44 -27.92 -27.78 8.26
CA THR A 44 -28.96 -28.53 7.56
C THR A 44 -28.63 -28.65 6.08
N THR A 45 -28.64 -29.88 5.54
CA THR A 45 -28.32 -30.14 4.13
C THR A 45 -29.17 -31.28 3.56
N THR A 46 -29.19 -31.42 2.24
CA THR A 46 -30.01 -32.44 1.54
C THR A 46 -29.27 -33.77 1.45
N THR A 47 -30.07 -34.88 1.29
CA THR A 47 -29.54 -36.22 1.01
C THR A 47 -28.57 -36.20 -0.17
N SER A 48 -28.92 -35.54 -1.25
CA SER A 48 -28.08 -35.47 -2.45
C SER A 48 -26.73 -34.85 -2.16
N ASN A 49 -26.67 -33.72 -1.45
CA ASN A 49 -25.43 -33.01 -1.13
C ASN A 49 -24.50 -33.83 -0.22
N LEU A 50 -25.07 -34.65 0.69
CA LEU A 50 -24.28 -35.57 1.51
C LEU A 50 -23.68 -36.69 0.68
N ILE A 51 -24.51 -37.40 -0.11
CA ILE A 51 -24.09 -38.56 -0.88
C ILE A 51 -23.09 -38.18 -1.98
N THR A 52 -23.34 -37.07 -2.69
CA THR A 52 -22.42 -36.59 -3.74
C THR A 52 -21.15 -35.94 -3.18
N GLY A 53 -21.09 -35.68 -1.87
CA GLY A 53 -19.97 -35.00 -1.23
C GLY A 53 -19.88 -33.49 -1.52
N ASN A 54 -20.95 -32.86 -2.04
CA ASN A 54 -21.00 -31.41 -2.22
C ASN A 54 -20.98 -30.66 -0.88
N THR A 55 -21.47 -31.29 0.21
CA THR A 55 -21.39 -30.75 1.55
C THR A 55 -20.65 -31.71 2.46
N LYS A 56 -19.37 -31.39 2.78
CA LYS A 56 -18.46 -32.22 3.60
C LYS A 56 -18.14 -31.65 4.97
N SER A 57 -18.58 -30.40 5.26
CA SER A 57 -18.32 -29.71 6.53
C SER A 57 -19.31 -28.55 6.72
N CYS A 58 -19.28 -27.87 7.86
CA CYS A 58 -20.04 -26.63 8.14
C CYS A 58 -19.48 -25.39 7.39
N GLY A 59 -18.57 -25.55 6.43
CA GLY A 59 -17.80 -24.49 5.79
C GLY A 59 -16.38 -24.35 6.32
N CYS A 60 -16.03 -25.05 7.41
CA CYS A 60 -14.69 -25.01 8.01
C CYS A 60 -13.58 -25.44 7.03
N LEU A 61 -13.81 -26.50 6.22
CA LEU A 61 -12.86 -26.95 5.21
C LEU A 61 -12.54 -25.87 4.17
N ALA A 62 -13.53 -25.11 3.73
CA ALA A 62 -13.33 -24.02 2.77
C ALA A 62 -12.51 -22.88 3.40
N LYS A 63 -12.82 -22.51 4.66
CA LYS A 63 -12.03 -21.52 5.40
C LYS A 63 -10.59 -21.95 5.62
N GLU A 64 -10.36 -23.19 6.00
CA GLU A 64 -9.01 -23.76 6.17
C GLU A 64 -8.21 -23.79 4.86
N SER A 65 -8.88 -24.15 3.76
CA SER A 65 -8.25 -24.15 2.43
C SER A 65 -7.90 -22.74 2.00
N ALA A 66 -8.80 -21.77 2.14
CA ALA A 66 -8.56 -20.36 1.83
C ALA A 66 -7.40 -19.79 2.67
N SER A 67 -7.36 -20.11 3.98
CA SER A 67 -6.27 -19.68 4.87
C SER A 67 -4.92 -20.27 4.46
N ARG A 68 -4.86 -21.55 4.06
CA ARG A 68 -3.63 -22.19 3.56
C ARG A 68 -3.15 -21.54 2.26
N THR A 69 -4.05 -21.31 1.31
CA THR A 69 -3.73 -20.68 0.03
C THR A 69 -3.26 -19.24 0.25
N GLY A 70 -3.91 -18.48 1.12
CA GLY A 70 -3.49 -17.13 1.48
C GLY A 70 -2.08 -17.09 2.07
N LYS A 71 -1.76 -17.97 3.01
CA LYS A 71 -0.41 -18.07 3.61
C LYS A 71 0.65 -18.53 2.60
N ALA A 72 0.34 -19.51 1.74
CA ALA A 72 1.25 -19.97 0.70
C ALA A 72 1.58 -18.90 -0.35
N ASN A 73 0.63 -18.01 -0.63
CA ASN A 73 0.81 -16.91 -1.58
C ASN A 73 1.45 -15.66 -0.97
N THR A 74 1.73 -15.65 0.35
CA THR A 74 2.41 -14.52 1.00
C THR A 74 3.90 -14.63 0.76
N ILE A 75 4.44 -13.81 -0.16
CA ILE A 75 5.86 -13.81 -0.54
C ILE A 75 6.72 -13.15 0.53
N HIS A 76 6.29 -12.02 1.11
CA HIS A 76 7.09 -11.24 2.07
C HIS A 76 6.29 -10.65 3.25
N GLY A 77 4.96 -10.75 3.28
CA GLY A 77 4.10 -10.26 4.37
C GLY A 77 4.01 -8.74 4.56
N ASP A 78 4.69 -7.96 3.74
CA ASP A 78 4.84 -6.50 3.91
C ASP A 78 3.85 -5.66 3.09
N THR A 79 2.83 -6.28 2.48
CA THR A 79 1.92 -5.65 1.52
C THR A 79 1.28 -4.35 2.03
N ASP A 80 0.98 -4.30 3.33
CA ASP A 80 0.33 -3.15 3.97
C ASP A 80 1.32 -2.16 4.59
N THR A 81 2.62 -2.44 4.53
CA THR A 81 3.63 -1.54 5.09
C THR A 81 3.84 -0.29 4.24
N ARG A 82 4.24 0.81 4.89
CA ARG A 82 4.60 2.04 4.16
C ARG A 82 5.79 1.82 3.23
N LEU A 83 6.79 1.04 3.65
CA LEU A 83 7.96 0.74 2.84
C LEU A 83 7.59 0.03 1.53
N TYR A 84 6.70 -0.95 1.59
CA TYR A 84 6.23 -1.65 0.38
C TYR A 84 5.41 -0.73 -0.54
N ARG A 85 4.61 0.17 0.02
CA ARG A 85 3.90 1.19 -0.79
C ARG A 85 4.87 2.14 -1.49
N ILE A 86 5.97 2.54 -0.84
CA ILE A 86 7.04 3.34 -1.48
C ILE A 86 7.66 2.56 -2.63
N PHE A 87 8.03 1.30 -2.41
CA PHE A 87 8.59 0.41 -3.44
C PHE A 87 7.65 0.26 -4.64
N ARG A 88 6.39 -0.03 -4.41
CA ARG A 88 5.39 -0.12 -5.49
C ARG A 88 5.21 1.21 -6.22
N GLY A 89 5.11 2.31 -5.50
CA GLY A 89 4.96 3.63 -6.09
C GLY A 89 6.15 4.04 -6.95
N MET A 90 7.37 3.67 -6.56
CA MET A 90 8.58 3.86 -7.36
C MET A 90 8.51 3.09 -8.69
N LYS A 91 8.16 1.80 -8.64
CA LYS A 91 7.97 0.96 -9.85
C LYS A 91 6.82 1.48 -10.73
N ASP A 92 5.72 1.88 -10.12
CA ASP A 92 4.56 2.37 -10.84
C ASP A 92 4.87 3.65 -11.63
N ARG A 93 5.62 4.58 -11.06
CA ARG A 93 6.10 5.77 -11.78
C ARG A 93 7.05 5.44 -12.94
N CYS A 94 7.86 4.41 -12.80
CA CYS A 94 8.85 4.05 -13.82
C CYS A 94 8.29 3.19 -14.96
N TYR A 95 7.27 2.35 -14.68
CA TYR A 95 6.86 1.30 -15.62
C TYR A 95 5.39 1.32 -16.01
N ASN A 96 4.53 2.11 -15.35
CA ASN A 96 3.11 2.19 -15.68
C ASN A 96 2.78 3.46 -16.47
N PRO A 97 2.54 3.37 -17.79
CA PRO A 97 2.20 4.53 -18.63
C PRO A 97 0.91 5.26 -18.20
N LYS A 98 0.04 4.60 -17.43
CA LYS A 98 -1.20 5.21 -16.91
C LYS A 98 -0.97 6.01 -15.62
N ASN A 99 0.22 5.91 -15.00
CA ASN A 99 0.54 6.71 -13.83
C ASN A 99 0.70 8.18 -14.22
N LYS A 100 0.08 9.09 -13.47
CA LYS A 100 0.11 10.54 -13.73
C LYS A 100 1.52 11.14 -13.78
N ASP A 101 2.46 10.52 -13.09
CA ASP A 101 3.86 10.97 -13.02
C ASP A 101 4.76 10.25 -14.03
N TYR A 102 4.24 9.29 -14.81
CA TYR A 102 5.04 8.48 -15.75
C TYR A 102 5.88 9.35 -16.69
N ALA A 103 5.30 10.41 -17.25
CA ALA A 103 6.01 11.31 -18.17
C ALA A 103 7.26 11.96 -17.54
N ARG A 104 7.30 12.09 -16.21
CA ARG A 104 8.44 12.65 -15.47
C ARG A 104 9.47 11.60 -15.06
N TYR A 105 9.12 10.31 -15.14
CA TYR A 105 9.96 9.18 -14.72
C TYR A 105 10.20 8.20 -15.88
N GLY A 106 9.38 7.19 -16.04
CA GLY A 106 9.53 6.17 -17.08
C GLY A 106 9.54 6.75 -18.50
N GLY A 107 8.71 7.75 -18.76
CA GLY A 107 8.68 8.48 -20.03
C GLY A 107 9.97 9.24 -20.36
N ARG A 108 10.83 9.48 -19.36
CA ARG A 108 12.19 10.05 -19.53
C ARG A 108 13.30 9.00 -19.50
N GLY A 109 12.95 7.71 -19.43
CA GLY A 109 13.91 6.62 -19.31
C GLY A 109 14.41 6.35 -17.88
N ILE A 110 13.79 6.97 -16.85
CA ILE A 110 14.12 6.67 -15.46
C ILE A 110 13.58 5.29 -15.11
N ALA A 111 14.43 4.44 -14.59
CA ALA A 111 14.15 3.06 -14.21
C ALA A 111 14.51 2.78 -12.74
N VAL A 112 14.15 1.62 -12.27
CA VAL A 112 14.61 1.03 -11.00
C VAL A 112 15.73 0.04 -11.36
N CYS A 113 16.83 0.00 -10.61
CA CYS A 113 17.91 -0.96 -10.83
C CYS A 113 17.37 -2.40 -10.81
N GLU A 114 18.00 -3.30 -11.55
CA GLU A 114 17.51 -4.67 -11.75
C GLU A 114 17.36 -5.43 -10.41
N GLU A 115 18.27 -5.20 -9.48
CA GLU A 115 18.21 -5.81 -8.15
C GLU A 115 16.90 -5.47 -7.43
N TRP A 116 16.55 -4.19 -7.32
CA TRP A 116 15.32 -3.77 -6.66
C TRP A 116 14.07 -4.03 -7.50
N LYS A 117 14.19 -3.98 -8.84
CA LYS A 117 13.05 -4.23 -9.73
C LYS A 117 12.49 -5.63 -9.56
N ASN A 118 13.35 -6.61 -9.36
CA ASN A 118 13.00 -8.03 -9.33
C ASN A 118 12.83 -8.57 -7.90
N ASP A 119 13.46 -7.94 -6.90
CA ASP A 119 13.41 -8.40 -5.52
C ASP A 119 13.13 -7.26 -4.53
N TYR A 120 11.96 -7.32 -3.90
CA TYR A 120 11.59 -6.39 -2.83
C TYR A 120 12.49 -6.55 -1.60
N SER A 121 12.97 -7.75 -1.32
CA SER A 121 13.80 -8.00 -0.14
C SER A 121 15.13 -7.25 -0.22
N SER A 122 15.74 -7.17 -1.39
CA SER A 122 16.93 -6.36 -1.65
C SER A 122 16.68 -4.87 -1.40
N PHE A 123 15.56 -4.34 -1.89
CA PHE A 123 15.17 -2.95 -1.57
C PHE A 123 14.93 -2.74 -0.08
N LYS A 124 14.23 -3.64 0.59
CA LYS A 124 13.94 -3.58 2.03
C LYS A 124 15.22 -3.59 2.86
N ASN A 125 16.14 -4.50 2.56
CA ASN A 125 17.42 -4.61 3.26
C ASN A 125 18.23 -3.31 3.12
N TRP A 126 18.35 -2.78 1.89
CA TRP A 126 18.98 -1.49 1.66
C TRP A 126 18.29 -0.37 2.47
N ALA A 127 16.98 -0.30 2.42
CA ALA A 127 16.22 0.74 3.10
C ALA A 127 16.49 0.76 4.61
N LEU A 128 16.43 -0.41 5.24
CA LEU A 128 16.68 -0.55 6.69
C LEU A 128 18.12 -0.24 7.07
N SER A 129 19.09 -0.68 6.27
CA SER A 129 20.51 -0.42 6.48
C SER A 129 20.91 1.04 6.24
N ASN A 130 20.10 1.80 5.47
CA ASN A 130 20.36 3.21 5.15
C ASN A 130 19.43 4.18 5.90
N GLY A 131 18.91 3.78 7.06
CA GLY A 131 18.23 4.67 8.00
C GLY A 131 16.77 4.97 7.68
N TYR A 132 16.06 4.06 6.98
CA TYR A 132 14.62 4.18 6.78
C TYR A 132 13.86 4.37 8.09
N LYS A 133 12.95 5.32 8.09
CA LYS A 133 11.91 5.51 9.12
C LYS A 133 10.58 5.82 8.42
N ASP A 134 9.46 5.49 9.07
CA ASP A 134 8.13 5.73 8.49
C ASP A 134 7.79 7.22 8.25
N THR A 135 8.56 8.13 8.82
CA THR A 135 8.44 9.59 8.61
C THR A 135 9.23 10.10 7.40
N LEU A 136 10.14 9.28 6.86
CA LEU A 136 11.01 9.68 5.75
C LEU A 136 10.43 9.30 4.39
N THR A 137 10.94 9.91 3.35
CA THR A 137 10.59 9.65 1.96
C THR A 137 11.87 9.36 1.15
N ILE A 138 11.74 8.49 0.13
CA ILE A 138 12.87 8.21 -0.76
C ILE A 138 13.06 9.37 -1.74
N GLU A 139 14.30 9.82 -1.85
CA GLU A 139 14.71 10.85 -2.80
C GLU A 139 15.86 10.33 -3.67
N ARG A 140 15.96 10.81 -4.91
CA ARG A 140 17.10 10.57 -5.79
C ARG A 140 18.04 11.77 -5.74
N LYS A 141 19.29 11.55 -5.33
CA LYS A 141 20.34 12.59 -5.27
C LYS A 141 20.48 13.31 -6.60
N ASN A 142 20.45 12.55 -7.69
CA ASN A 142 20.38 13.07 -9.05
C ASN A 142 19.05 12.65 -9.69
N TYR A 143 18.14 13.60 -9.88
CA TYR A 143 16.80 13.38 -10.43
C TYR A 143 16.78 12.87 -11.88
N ASN A 144 17.90 12.98 -12.62
CA ASN A 144 18.04 12.46 -13.98
C ASN A 144 18.53 11.01 -14.03
N LYS A 145 18.95 10.42 -12.89
CA LYS A 145 19.41 9.04 -12.80
C LYS A 145 18.34 8.10 -12.24
N ASN A 146 18.58 6.81 -12.39
CA ASN A 146 17.71 5.73 -11.94
C ASN A 146 17.61 5.64 -10.42
N TYR A 147 16.59 4.92 -9.94
CA TYR A 147 16.53 4.47 -8.56
C TYR A 147 17.51 3.32 -8.37
N CYS A 148 18.54 3.53 -7.57
CA CYS A 148 19.55 2.54 -7.18
C CYS A 148 20.16 2.94 -5.83
N PRO A 149 20.86 2.02 -5.13
CA PRO A 149 21.46 2.29 -3.81
C PRO A 149 22.32 3.56 -3.78
N GLU A 150 23.13 3.80 -4.81
CA GLU A 150 24.08 4.92 -4.88
C GLU A 150 23.40 6.27 -5.08
N ASN A 151 22.27 6.26 -5.77
CA ASN A 151 21.53 7.47 -6.16
C ASN A 151 20.32 7.78 -5.25
N CYS A 152 20.00 6.93 -4.29
CA CYS A 152 18.85 7.11 -3.41
C CYS A 152 19.28 7.42 -1.98
N GLU A 153 18.44 8.17 -1.28
CA GLU A 153 18.58 8.48 0.14
C GLU A 153 17.21 8.69 0.78
N TRP A 154 17.18 8.65 2.11
CA TRP A 154 15.98 8.93 2.89
C TRP A 154 16.05 10.34 3.44
N ILE A 155 15.06 11.17 3.08
CA ILE A 155 14.97 12.57 3.51
C ILE A 155 13.62 12.86 4.17
N THR A 156 13.54 13.96 4.89
CA THR A 156 12.26 14.45 5.44
C THR A 156 11.36 14.99 4.33
N MET A 157 10.05 15.03 4.60
CA MET A 157 9.09 15.68 3.68
C MET A 157 9.44 17.15 3.45
N GLU A 158 9.97 17.82 4.46
CA GLU A 158 10.39 19.23 4.35
C GLU A 158 11.55 19.37 3.35
N GLN A 159 12.59 18.56 3.49
CA GLN A 159 13.71 18.53 2.53
C GLN A 159 13.23 18.21 1.11
N GLN A 160 12.31 17.23 0.95
CA GLN A 160 11.75 16.91 -0.35
C GLN A 160 10.96 18.09 -0.96
N GLN A 161 10.20 18.85 -0.14
CA GLN A 161 9.52 20.04 -0.62
C GLN A 161 10.50 21.12 -1.09
N ARG A 162 11.66 21.26 -0.43
CA ARG A 162 12.72 22.19 -0.82
C ARG A 162 13.39 21.77 -2.14
N ASN A 163 13.48 20.48 -2.43
CA ASN A 163 14.12 19.93 -3.64
C ASN A 163 13.21 19.93 -4.88
N LYS A 164 11.97 20.42 -4.80
CA LYS A 164 11.06 20.44 -5.96
C LYS A 164 11.59 21.34 -7.07
N SER A 165 11.60 20.84 -8.30
CA SER A 165 11.96 21.60 -9.50
C SER A 165 11.04 22.80 -9.78
N SER A 166 9.85 22.83 -9.17
CA SER A 166 8.92 23.95 -9.25
C SER A 166 9.26 25.10 -8.29
N ASN A 167 10.21 24.91 -7.38
CA ASN A 167 10.63 25.97 -6.49
C ASN A 167 11.38 27.06 -7.30
N ARG A 168 10.93 28.29 -7.11
CA ARG A 168 11.59 29.44 -7.71
C ARG A 168 12.91 29.69 -6.99
N THR A 169 14.02 29.63 -7.72
CA THR A 169 15.33 30.05 -7.24
C THR A 169 15.57 31.52 -7.54
N ILE A 170 16.24 32.20 -6.63
CA ILE A 170 16.59 33.61 -6.75
C ILE A 170 18.09 33.73 -6.52
N THR A 171 18.75 34.44 -7.46
CA THR A 171 20.17 34.77 -7.34
C THR A 171 20.30 36.21 -6.83
N TYR A 172 20.99 36.39 -5.70
CA TYR A 172 21.28 37.69 -5.12
C TYR A 172 22.66 37.68 -4.47
N ASN A 173 23.45 38.71 -4.73
CA ASN A 173 24.86 38.82 -4.28
C ASN A 173 25.73 37.58 -4.57
N GLY A 174 25.54 36.96 -5.75
CA GLY A 174 26.30 35.79 -6.18
C GLY A 174 25.82 34.43 -5.60
N GLU A 175 24.86 34.43 -4.70
CA GLU A 175 24.28 33.22 -4.13
C GLU A 175 22.91 32.92 -4.76
N THR A 176 22.68 31.63 -5.03
CA THR A 176 21.38 31.17 -5.59
C THR A 176 20.71 30.22 -4.61
N MET A 177 19.53 30.56 -4.15
CA MET A 177 18.74 29.79 -3.18
C MET A 177 17.26 29.85 -3.51
N ILE A 178 16.47 28.94 -2.98
CA ILE A 178 15.01 29.02 -3.02
C ILE A 178 14.52 30.08 -2.02
N LEU A 179 13.30 30.60 -2.27
CA LEU A 179 12.77 31.72 -1.47
C LEU A 179 12.65 31.43 0.02
N VAL A 180 12.42 30.18 0.42
CA VAL A 180 12.35 29.79 1.84
C VAL A 180 13.73 29.86 2.51
N GLU A 181 14.80 29.48 1.82
CA GLU A 181 16.18 29.59 2.33
C GLU A 181 16.62 31.03 2.47
N TRP A 182 16.26 31.87 1.50
CA TRP A 182 16.44 33.32 1.62
C TRP A 182 15.71 33.91 2.82
N ALA A 183 14.47 33.47 3.05
CA ALA A 183 13.68 33.93 4.20
C ALA A 183 14.34 33.56 5.53
N GLU A 184 14.86 32.33 5.64
CA GLU A 184 15.62 31.83 6.81
C GLU A 184 16.92 32.61 7.00
N LYS A 185 17.72 32.76 5.95
CA LYS A 185 19.00 33.47 5.97
C LYS A 185 18.85 34.94 6.39
N LEU A 186 17.80 35.60 5.92
CA LEU A 186 17.53 37.03 6.16
C LEU A 186 16.71 37.29 7.45
N GLY A 187 16.23 36.23 8.12
CA GLY A 187 15.36 36.35 9.30
C GLY A 187 13.99 36.97 9.01
N ILE A 188 13.54 36.95 7.77
CA ILE A 188 12.24 37.46 7.34
C ILE A 188 11.26 36.28 7.25
N PRO A 189 10.07 36.31 7.88
CA PRO A 189 9.11 35.22 7.75
C PRO A 189 8.77 34.95 6.29
N TYR A 190 8.83 33.68 5.87
CA TYR A 190 8.59 33.25 4.50
C TYR A 190 7.29 33.83 3.91
N LYS A 191 6.18 33.81 4.70
CA LYS A 191 4.90 34.37 4.26
C LYS A 191 4.96 35.85 3.92
N VAL A 192 5.77 36.60 4.65
CA VAL A 192 5.96 38.07 4.41
C VAL A 192 6.73 38.29 3.13
N LEU A 193 7.81 37.50 2.93
CA LEU A 193 8.62 37.60 1.72
C LEU A 193 7.82 37.17 0.48
N CYS A 194 7.05 36.09 0.56
CA CYS A 194 6.14 35.65 -0.49
C CYS A 194 5.11 36.72 -0.85
N ALA A 195 4.42 37.31 0.14
CA ALA A 195 3.39 38.33 -0.11
C ALA A 195 3.99 39.58 -0.79
N ARG A 196 5.20 39.99 -0.39
CA ARG A 196 5.87 41.11 -1.02
C ARG A 196 6.16 40.84 -2.50
N ILE A 197 6.68 39.69 -2.83
CA ILE A 197 7.08 39.35 -4.19
C ILE A 197 5.89 38.93 -5.06
N ASN A 198 5.02 38.05 -4.56
CA ASN A 198 3.97 37.46 -5.40
C ASN A 198 2.69 38.30 -5.44
N ASP A 199 2.29 38.88 -4.31
CA ASP A 199 1.00 39.60 -4.21
C ASP A 199 1.15 41.08 -4.51
N LYS A 200 2.29 41.70 -4.14
CA LYS A 200 2.55 43.11 -4.32
C LYS A 200 3.52 43.42 -5.47
N GLY A 201 4.12 42.43 -6.07
CA GLY A 201 4.95 42.58 -7.26
C GLY A 201 6.33 43.22 -7.03
N TYR A 202 6.81 43.29 -5.77
CA TYR A 202 8.13 43.84 -5.49
C TYR A 202 9.25 42.93 -6.03
N THR A 203 10.33 43.55 -6.47
CA THR A 203 11.58 42.82 -6.74
C THR A 203 12.10 42.15 -5.47
N PHE A 204 12.99 41.17 -5.60
CA PHE A 204 13.59 40.53 -4.43
C PHE A 204 14.34 41.51 -3.55
N GLU A 205 15.10 42.43 -4.16
CA GLU A 205 15.88 43.46 -3.49
C GLU A 205 14.98 44.44 -2.72
N GLU A 206 13.91 44.95 -3.32
CA GLU A 206 12.94 45.77 -2.64
C GLU A 206 12.27 45.02 -1.48
N ALA A 207 11.89 43.76 -1.72
CA ALA A 207 11.20 42.94 -0.73
C ALA A 207 12.03 42.68 0.53
N ILE A 208 13.35 42.50 0.42
CA ILE A 208 14.24 42.24 1.57
C ILE A 208 14.60 43.54 2.34
N ASN A 209 14.69 44.67 1.66
CA ASN A 209 15.03 45.95 2.27
C ASN A 209 13.84 46.64 2.99
N MET A 210 12.62 46.11 2.83
CA MET A 210 11.47 46.64 3.56
C MET A 210 11.53 46.29 5.06
N PRO A 211 11.26 47.27 5.95
CA PRO A 211 11.24 47.01 7.39
C PRO A 211 10.15 45.97 7.72
N TYR A 212 10.51 44.98 8.55
CA TYR A 212 9.59 44.01 9.11
C TYR A 212 9.52 44.18 10.63
N LYS A 213 8.34 44.60 11.12
CA LYS A 213 8.08 44.61 12.57
C LYS A 213 7.56 43.21 12.97
N ARG A 214 8.32 42.47 13.80
CA ARG A 214 7.76 41.32 14.50
C ARG A 214 6.55 41.79 15.30
N ARG A 215 5.37 41.22 15.08
CA ARG A 215 4.29 41.36 16.05
C ARG A 215 4.73 40.59 17.31
N SER A 216 4.91 41.32 18.38
CA SER A 216 5.12 40.78 19.73
C SER A 216 3.92 39.96 20.16
#